data_3bacb25112ee38b52ebbba451d20ed87
#
_entry.id   3bacb25112ee38b52ebbba451d20ed87
#
_cell.length_a   1.000
_cell.length_b   1.000
_cell.length_c   1.000
_cell.angle_alpha   90.00
_cell.angle_beta   90.00
_cell.angle_gamma   90.00
#
_symmetry.space_group_name_H-M   'P 1'
#
loop_
_entity.id
_entity.type
_entity.pdbx_description
1 polymer ?
#
loop_
_entity_poly.entity_id
_entity_poly.type
_entity_poly.pdbx_seq_one_letter_code
_entity_poly.pdbx_strand_id
1 'polypeptide(L)'
;MACGRVEGIVPDESDFTIRFYTGIDYTTKSKDPEETYIHDINLFIFDDKGNLEDARFIDSDKLTMTDKGAETSFRWIKDKSCMAYACANFGYKITGIENLGDLMSYRYHMAYPDEYSRGIPMSGKAKKDKASKSLTIPLTRMMAKISMNIDRTALAAGVQYSVRSVRIGGSPKSALAFGQSKATGNTDIFSGGFSKSFTETYNLNIDKKPGISEEISLYMLENMQGDLLPKAKDEKDKILESSDALSEVCSYIEIKAEYRSESMYSRPDEYLVYRFYLGDGPKNFDIERNCNYHLTVKPEKDGIVENSWRVDKTGLAYYGDAHITIFPGNYIEGHVGEKVHIWAEVTPKGCRLEFGKEELEFDKSRGIYDYKMDKDGHVVTLELKSRGSGIVYVEAGTPTSDAAMVYIEVN
;
A
#
# COMPACT_ATOMS: atom_id res chain seq x y z
N MET A 1 -25.67 -31.14 -57.87
CA MET A 1 -24.61 -30.79 -56.92
C MET A 1 -25.16 -29.66 -56.03
N ALA A 2 -25.57 -29.97 -54.82
CA ALA A 2 -26.06 -29.00 -53.87
C ALA A 2 -24.85 -28.48 -53.07
N CYS A 3 -24.56 -27.20 -53.25
CA CYS A 3 -23.54 -26.51 -52.48
C CYS A 3 -24.13 -26.22 -51.05
N GLY A 4 -23.76 -27.03 -50.07
CA GLY A 4 -24.12 -26.79 -48.68
C GLY A 4 -23.37 -25.52 -48.18
N ARG A 5 -24.12 -24.48 -47.88
CA ARG A 5 -23.63 -23.36 -47.08
C ARG A 5 -23.21 -23.92 -45.70
N VAL A 6 -21.95 -23.84 -45.39
CA VAL A 6 -21.48 -23.95 -44.02
C VAL A 6 -22.00 -22.70 -43.31
N GLU A 7 -23.07 -22.85 -42.55
CA GLU A 7 -23.46 -21.81 -41.57
C GLU A 7 -22.33 -21.70 -40.55
N GLY A 8 -21.60 -20.61 -40.65
CA GLY A 8 -20.62 -20.26 -39.60
C GLY A 8 -21.36 -20.15 -38.27
N ILE A 9 -20.95 -20.95 -37.30
CA ILE A 9 -21.41 -20.83 -35.91
C ILE A 9 -21.05 -19.42 -35.44
N VAL A 10 -22.05 -18.52 -35.37
CA VAL A 10 -21.87 -17.20 -34.76
C VAL A 10 -21.60 -17.45 -33.26
N PRO A 11 -20.48 -16.99 -32.75
CA PRO A 11 -20.20 -17.14 -31.31
C PRO A 11 -21.34 -16.55 -30.48
N ASP A 12 -21.78 -17.27 -29.45
CA ASP A 12 -22.82 -16.80 -28.52
C ASP A 12 -22.25 -15.68 -27.64
N GLU A 13 -22.45 -14.44 -28.08
CA GLU A 13 -22.09 -13.26 -27.31
C GLU A 13 -23.16 -12.93 -26.27
N SER A 14 -22.75 -12.61 -25.06
CA SER A 14 -23.62 -12.14 -23.98
C SER A 14 -23.04 -10.91 -23.32
N ASP A 15 -23.90 -10.20 -22.58
CA ASP A 15 -23.44 -9.09 -21.75
C ASP A 15 -22.46 -9.61 -20.70
N PHE A 16 -21.30 -8.96 -20.66
CA PHE A 16 -20.20 -9.28 -19.76
C PHE A 16 -19.81 -8.04 -18.95
N THR A 17 -19.84 -8.17 -17.62
CA THR A 17 -19.51 -7.07 -16.71
C THR A 17 -18.10 -7.23 -16.18
N ILE A 18 -17.30 -6.19 -16.29
CA ILE A 18 -15.99 -6.09 -15.63
C ILE A 18 -16.09 -5.07 -14.49
N ARG A 19 -15.62 -5.47 -13.32
CA ARG A 19 -15.46 -4.62 -12.14
C ARG A 19 -13.99 -4.37 -11.91
N PHE A 20 -13.64 -3.11 -11.77
CA PHE A 20 -12.30 -2.64 -11.41
C PHE A 20 -12.32 -2.27 -9.94
N TYR A 21 -11.57 -3.02 -9.14
CA TYR A 21 -11.60 -2.91 -7.69
C TYR A 21 -10.34 -2.23 -7.18
N THR A 22 -10.47 -1.11 -6.49
CA THR A 22 -9.33 -0.32 -5.98
C THR A 22 -8.86 -0.73 -4.59
N GLY A 23 -9.57 -1.65 -3.93
CA GLY A 23 -9.21 -2.22 -2.63
C GLY A 23 -9.12 -1.22 -1.49
N ILE A 24 -9.81 -0.11 -1.56
CA ILE A 24 -9.84 0.83 -0.46
C ILE A 24 -10.90 0.42 0.52
N ASP A 25 -10.45 0.18 1.74
CA ASP A 25 -11.33 0.22 2.89
C ASP A 25 -11.51 1.68 3.32
N TYR A 26 -12.73 2.19 3.23
CA TYR A 26 -13.10 3.52 3.71
C TYR A 26 -12.87 3.74 5.21
N THR A 27 -12.48 2.71 5.94
CA THR A 27 -12.15 2.80 7.38
C THR A 27 -10.78 3.42 7.62
N THR A 28 -9.85 3.33 6.68
CA THR A 28 -8.65 4.13 6.70
C THR A 28 -9.00 5.48 6.08
N LYS A 29 -9.11 6.50 6.91
CA LYS A 29 -9.43 7.89 6.55
C LYS A 29 -8.41 8.50 5.58
N SER A 30 -8.25 7.93 4.38
CA SER A 30 -7.61 8.65 3.30
C SER A 30 -8.55 9.79 2.90
N LYS A 31 -8.17 11.01 3.20
CA LYS A 31 -8.90 12.22 2.83
C LYS A 31 -8.64 12.63 1.38
N ASP A 32 -7.77 11.89 0.67
CA ASP A 32 -7.39 12.21 -0.70
C ASP A 32 -8.30 11.45 -1.68
N PRO A 33 -9.27 12.11 -2.32
CA PRO A 33 -10.16 11.48 -3.31
C PRO A 33 -9.38 10.92 -4.51
N GLU A 34 -8.18 11.42 -4.76
CA GLU A 34 -7.28 10.96 -5.83
C GLU A 34 -6.87 9.49 -5.67
N GLU A 35 -6.86 8.95 -4.45
CA GLU A 35 -6.48 7.56 -4.19
C GLU A 35 -7.52 6.53 -4.66
N THR A 36 -8.76 6.93 -4.87
CA THR A 36 -9.89 6.03 -5.10
C THR A 36 -10.53 6.20 -6.46
N TYR A 37 -10.31 7.34 -7.10
CA TYR A 37 -11.04 7.71 -8.29
C TYR A 37 -10.48 7.02 -9.54
N ILE A 38 -11.37 6.58 -10.42
CA ILE A 38 -11.02 5.99 -11.72
C ILE A 38 -11.60 6.90 -12.81
N HIS A 39 -10.72 7.53 -13.59
CA HIS A 39 -11.10 8.42 -14.68
C HIS A 39 -11.14 7.72 -16.04
N ASP A 40 -10.22 6.79 -16.25
CA ASP A 40 -10.08 6.06 -17.49
C ASP A 40 -9.54 4.66 -17.26
N ILE A 41 -9.83 3.75 -18.17
CA ILE A 41 -9.29 2.40 -18.18
C ILE A 41 -8.81 2.04 -19.57
N ASN A 42 -7.57 1.60 -19.68
CA ASN A 42 -7.09 0.82 -20.82
C ASN A 42 -7.23 -0.66 -20.45
N LEU A 43 -8.13 -1.36 -21.13
CA LEU A 43 -8.42 -2.77 -20.94
C LEU A 43 -7.85 -3.56 -22.11
N PHE A 44 -7.06 -4.61 -21.82
CA PHE A 44 -6.49 -5.54 -22.78
C PHE A 44 -6.93 -6.97 -22.43
N ILE A 45 -7.40 -7.69 -23.42
CA ILE A 45 -7.84 -9.08 -23.25
C ILE A 45 -6.97 -9.97 -24.14
N PHE A 46 -6.33 -10.94 -23.52
CA PHE A 46 -5.45 -11.90 -24.19
C PHE A 46 -5.99 -13.32 -24.09
N ASP A 47 -5.75 -14.10 -25.13
CA ASP A 47 -6.00 -15.54 -25.11
C ASP A 47 -4.99 -16.28 -24.20
N ASP A 48 -5.20 -17.59 -24.04
CA ASP A 48 -4.32 -18.44 -23.23
C ASP A 48 -2.89 -18.57 -23.81
N LYS A 49 -2.65 -18.09 -25.05
CA LYS A 49 -1.34 -18.08 -25.70
C LYS A 49 -0.64 -16.71 -25.64
N GLY A 50 -1.33 -15.69 -25.09
CA GLY A 50 -0.81 -14.33 -25.00
C GLY A 50 -1.02 -13.48 -26.24
N ASN A 51 -1.88 -13.89 -27.19
CA ASN A 51 -2.28 -13.06 -28.31
C ASN A 51 -3.35 -12.07 -27.87
N LEU A 52 -3.25 -10.82 -28.31
CA LEU A 52 -4.25 -9.81 -28.06
C LEU A 52 -5.54 -10.12 -28.81
N GLU A 53 -6.67 -10.19 -28.11
CA GLU A 53 -7.99 -10.42 -28.67
C GLU A 53 -8.86 -9.17 -28.69
N ASP A 54 -8.71 -8.30 -27.69
CA ASP A 54 -9.46 -7.06 -27.62
C ASP A 54 -8.65 -6.02 -26.83
N ALA A 55 -8.77 -4.75 -27.24
CA ALA A 55 -8.17 -3.61 -26.58
C ALA A 55 -9.16 -2.45 -26.57
N ARG A 56 -9.50 -1.96 -25.36
CA ARG A 56 -10.48 -0.88 -25.19
C ARG A 56 -9.91 0.23 -24.34
N PHE A 57 -10.19 1.46 -24.77
CA PHE A 57 -10.07 2.63 -23.90
C PHE A 57 -11.48 3.03 -23.46
N ILE A 58 -11.68 3.06 -22.15
CA ILE A 58 -12.96 3.32 -21.49
C ILE A 58 -12.79 4.60 -20.70
N ASP A 59 -13.47 5.63 -21.13
CA ASP A 59 -13.49 6.94 -20.49
C ASP A 59 -14.51 6.97 -19.35
N SER A 60 -14.40 7.94 -18.45
CA SER A 60 -15.23 8.09 -17.25
C SER A 60 -16.73 8.08 -17.54
N ASP A 61 -17.17 8.58 -18.70
CA ASP A 61 -18.57 8.59 -19.13
C ASP A 61 -19.17 7.20 -19.38
N LYS A 62 -18.30 6.19 -19.58
CA LYS A 62 -18.65 4.78 -19.80
C LYS A 62 -18.40 3.88 -18.58
N LEU A 63 -17.99 4.50 -17.49
CA LEU A 63 -17.75 3.82 -16.22
C LEU A 63 -18.88 4.13 -15.24
N THR A 64 -19.42 3.11 -14.61
CA THR A 64 -20.32 3.25 -13.47
C THR A 64 -19.49 3.18 -12.20
N MET A 65 -19.40 4.28 -11.47
CA MET A 65 -18.66 4.32 -10.21
C MET A 65 -19.39 3.52 -9.13
N THR A 66 -18.64 2.78 -8.35
CA THR A 66 -19.11 1.99 -7.21
C THR A 66 -18.37 2.39 -5.94
N ASP A 67 -18.82 1.92 -4.78
CA ASP A 67 -18.15 2.19 -3.49
C ASP A 67 -16.70 1.70 -3.43
N LYS A 68 -16.33 0.74 -4.29
CA LYS A 68 -15.01 0.08 -4.26
C LYS A 68 -14.24 0.17 -5.57
N GLY A 69 -14.63 1.08 -6.46
CA GLY A 69 -13.99 1.24 -7.76
C GLY A 69 -14.97 1.63 -8.87
N ALA A 70 -14.91 0.95 -10.01
CA ALA A 70 -15.79 1.21 -11.15
C ALA A 70 -16.18 -0.09 -11.85
N GLU A 71 -17.27 -0.05 -12.62
CA GLU A 71 -17.65 -1.17 -13.48
C GLU A 71 -18.08 -0.68 -14.87
N THR A 72 -17.96 -1.57 -15.83
CA THR A 72 -18.47 -1.40 -17.19
C THR A 72 -19.00 -2.71 -17.73
N SER A 73 -19.91 -2.65 -18.70
CA SER A 73 -20.46 -3.84 -19.36
C SER A 73 -20.37 -3.70 -20.88
N PHE A 74 -20.07 -4.81 -21.52
CA PHE A 74 -20.02 -4.90 -22.97
C PHE A 74 -20.30 -6.34 -23.45
N ARG A 75 -20.57 -6.51 -24.72
CA ARG A 75 -20.79 -7.85 -25.30
C ARG A 75 -19.46 -8.57 -25.48
N TRP A 76 -19.40 -9.80 -24.99
CA TRP A 76 -18.22 -10.66 -25.07
C TRP A 76 -18.61 -12.13 -25.29
N ILE A 77 -17.69 -12.92 -25.86
CA ILE A 77 -17.88 -14.35 -26.11
C ILE A 77 -17.96 -15.10 -24.77
N LYS A 78 -19.09 -15.77 -24.56
CA LYS A 78 -19.48 -16.38 -23.27
C LYS A 78 -18.54 -17.51 -22.83
N ASP A 79 -18.21 -18.43 -23.72
CA ASP A 79 -17.54 -19.69 -23.38
C ASP A 79 -16.03 -19.66 -23.67
N LYS A 80 -15.38 -18.50 -23.48
CA LYS A 80 -13.97 -18.33 -23.69
C LYS A 80 -13.25 -17.94 -22.40
N SER A 81 -12.15 -18.68 -22.08
CA SER A 81 -11.21 -18.24 -21.05
C SER A 81 -10.27 -17.20 -21.61
N CYS A 82 -9.90 -16.21 -20.81
CA CYS A 82 -8.95 -15.19 -21.20
C CYS A 82 -8.28 -14.56 -19.98
N MET A 83 -7.17 -13.87 -20.21
CA MET A 83 -6.53 -13.00 -19.24
C MET A 83 -6.86 -11.55 -19.58
N ALA A 84 -7.43 -10.83 -18.62
CA ALA A 84 -7.70 -9.41 -18.74
C ALA A 84 -6.68 -8.62 -17.92
N TYR A 85 -6.16 -7.56 -18.54
CA TYR A 85 -5.23 -6.60 -17.95
C TYR A 85 -5.83 -5.21 -18.03
N ALA A 86 -5.74 -4.44 -16.96
CA ALA A 86 -6.27 -3.09 -16.90
C ALA A 86 -5.19 -2.10 -16.42
N CYS A 87 -5.12 -0.95 -17.09
CA CYS A 87 -4.36 0.21 -16.65
C CYS A 87 -5.34 1.36 -16.45
N ALA A 88 -5.45 1.88 -15.24
CA ALA A 88 -6.36 2.95 -14.86
C ALA A 88 -5.61 4.27 -14.63
N ASN A 89 -6.29 5.39 -14.92
CA ASN A 89 -5.79 6.75 -14.69
C ASN A 89 -4.49 7.09 -15.45
N PHE A 90 -4.34 6.55 -16.66
CA PHE A 90 -3.20 6.91 -17.50
C PHE A 90 -3.44 8.21 -18.27
N GLY A 91 -4.72 8.62 -18.43
CA GLY A 91 -5.11 9.85 -19.08
C GLY A 91 -5.03 9.81 -20.60
N TYR A 92 -4.67 8.67 -21.20
CA TYR A 92 -4.56 8.47 -22.64
C TYR A 92 -4.77 7.01 -23.04
N LYS A 93 -5.14 6.80 -24.30
CA LYS A 93 -5.23 5.47 -24.89
C LYS A 93 -3.85 4.91 -25.16
N ILE A 94 -3.53 3.77 -24.57
CA ILE A 94 -2.31 3.01 -24.88
C ILE A 94 -2.44 2.39 -26.29
N THR A 95 -1.42 2.53 -27.11
CA THR A 95 -1.34 1.99 -28.47
C THR A 95 -0.07 1.18 -28.66
N GLY A 96 0.01 0.37 -29.73
CA GLY A 96 1.19 -0.41 -30.05
C GLY A 96 1.34 -1.69 -29.23
N ILE A 97 0.28 -2.15 -28.57
CA ILE A 97 0.26 -3.45 -27.91
C ILE A 97 -0.32 -4.47 -28.87
N GLU A 98 0.48 -5.42 -29.30
CA GLU A 98 0.09 -6.51 -30.20
C GLU A 98 0.05 -7.87 -29.49
N ASN A 99 0.87 -8.03 -28.46
CA ASN A 99 0.97 -9.26 -27.67
C ASN A 99 1.24 -8.93 -26.19
N LEU A 100 1.20 -9.97 -25.36
CA LEU A 100 1.41 -9.83 -23.91
C LEU A 100 2.82 -9.30 -23.58
N GLY A 101 3.84 -9.61 -24.38
CA GLY A 101 5.21 -9.12 -24.17
C GLY A 101 5.30 -7.60 -24.29
N ASP A 102 4.59 -7.00 -25.25
CA ASP A 102 4.53 -5.56 -25.42
C ASP A 102 3.91 -4.89 -24.18
N LEU A 103 2.82 -5.47 -23.66
CA LEU A 103 2.17 -4.95 -22.47
C LEU A 103 3.04 -5.09 -21.21
N MET A 104 3.76 -6.21 -21.06
CA MET A 104 4.66 -6.44 -19.92
C MET A 104 5.86 -5.49 -19.92
N SER A 105 6.29 -5.03 -21.09
CA SER A 105 7.37 -4.05 -21.24
C SER A 105 6.89 -2.60 -21.20
N TYR A 106 5.57 -2.39 -21.19
CA TYR A 106 4.99 -1.05 -21.22
C TYR A 106 5.29 -0.27 -19.94
N ARG A 107 5.78 0.96 -20.10
CA ARG A 107 6.07 1.87 -18.99
C ARG A 107 5.11 3.06 -19.00
N TYR A 108 4.54 3.33 -17.86
CA TYR A 108 3.88 4.60 -17.58
C TYR A 108 4.94 5.69 -17.36
N HIS A 109 4.76 6.82 -17.99
CA HIS A 109 5.66 7.97 -17.86
C HIS A 109 4.93 9.17 -17.28
N MET A 110 5.55 9.85 -16.35
CA MET A 110 5.10 11.13 -15.81
C MET A 110 5.86 12.28 -16.46
N ALA A 111 5.15 13.29 -16.92
CA ALA A 111 5.77 14.54 -17.39
C ALA A 111 6.18 15.44 -16.22
N TYR A 112 5.41 15.40 -15.12
CA TYR A 112 5.60 16.21 -13.93
C TYR A 112 5.54 15.34 -12.66
N PRO A 113 6.24 15.70 -11.58
CA PRO A 113 6.24 14.92 -10.35
C PRO A 113 4.88 14.77 -9.67
N ASP A 114 3.94 15.66 -9.94
CA ASP A 114 2.59 15.72 -9.37
C ASP A 114 1.48 15.41 -10.39
N GLU A 115 1.81 14.73 -11.49
CA GLU A 115 0.89 14.37 -12.57
C GLU A 115 -0.10 13.27 -12.16
N TYR A 116 -0.58 13.28 -10.94
CA TYR A 116 -1.60 12.36 -10.43
C TYR A 116 -2.89 13.06 -10.00
N SER A 117 -3.06 14.34 -10.37
CA SER A 117 -4.26 15.12 -10.06
C SER A 117 -5.55 14.57 -10.73
N ARG A 118 -5.39 13.69 -11.73
CA ARG A 118 -6.49 12.94 -12.37
C ARG A 118 -6.72 11.56 -11.78
N GLY A 119 -6.19 11.30 -10.59
CA GLY A 119 -6.17 10.00 -9.97
C GLY A 119 -4.82 9.30 -10.10
N ILE A 120 -4.51 8.47 -9.12
CA ILE A 120 -3.24 7.73 -9.08
C ILE A 120 -3.25 6.64 -10.15
N PRO A 121 -2.20 6.51 -11.00
CA PRO A 121 -2.13 5.44 -11.97
C PRO A 121 -2.14 4.07 -11.30
N MET A 122 -2.94 3.17 -11.84
CA MET A 122 -3.12 1.82 -11.30
C MET A 122 -3.02 0.78 -12.41
N SER A 123 -2.64 -0.44 -12.06
CA SER A 123 -2.66 -1.58 -12.96
C SER A 123 -3.17 -2.83 -12.26
N GLY A 124 -3.76 -3.74 -13.01
CA GLY A 124 -4.29 -4.97 -12.46
C GLY A 124 -4.56 -6.03 -13.52
N LYS A 125 -4.68 -7.28 -13.09
CA LYS A 125 -5.00 -8.39 -13.98
C LYS A 125 -5.90 -9.41 -13.30
N ALA A 126 -6.71 -10.11 -14.10
CA ALA A 126 -7.49 -11.23 -13.62
C ALA A 126 -7.78 -12.22 -14.75
N LYS A 127 -7.98 -13.48 -14.39
CA LYS A 127 -8.37 -14.54 -15.30
C LYS A 127 -9.88 -14.68 -15.34
N LYS A 128 -10.46 -14.73 -16.54
CA LYS A 128 -11.84 -15.09 -16.77
C LYS A 128 -11.95 -16.58 -17.07
N ASP A 129 -12.75 -17.29 -16.31
CA ASP A 129 -13.13 -18.66 -16.64
C ASP A 129 -14.22 -18.71 -17.70
N LYS A 130 -14.30 -19.84 -18.44
CA LYS A 130 -15.22 -20.00 -19.59
C LYS A 130 -16.66 -19.63 -19.25
N ALA A 131 -17.20 -20.09 -18.13
CA ALA A 131 -18.61 -19.93 -17.75
C ALA A 131 -18.93 -18.58 -17.07
N SER A 132 -17.95 -17.77 -16.72
CA SER A 132 -18.13 -16.53 -15.97
C SER A 132 -18.79 -15.44 -16.81
N LYS A 133 -19.86 -14.82 -16.26
CA LYS A 133 -20.55 -13.67 -16.85
C LYS A 133 -20.01 -12.33 -16.35
N SER A 134 -19.09 -12.36 -15.41
CA SER A 134 -18.42 -11.16 -14.87
C SER A 134 -16.98 -11.47 -14.49
N LEU A 135 -16.18 -10.44 -14.40
CA LEU A 135 -14.79 -10.49 -13.97
C LEU A 135 -14.51 -9.32 -13.03
N THR A 136 -13.82 -9.58 -11.94
CA THR A 136 -13.28 -8.54 -11.08
C THR A 136 -11.78 -8.45 -11.27
N ILE A 137 -11.28 -7.27 -11.64
CA ILE A 137 -9.86 -6.98 -11.78
C ILE A 137 -9.43 -6.13 -10.59
N PRO A 138 -8.65 -6.68 -9.67
CA PRO A 138 -8.04 -5.89 -8.61
C PRO A 138 -7.00 -4.94 -9.20
N LEU A 139 -7.11 -3.65 -8.89
CA LEU A 139 -6.17 -2.62 -9.31
C LEU A 139 -5.19 -2.31 -8.19
N THR A 140 -3.92 -2.28 -8.52
CA THR A 140 -2.82 -1.90 -7.63
C THR A 140 -2.29 -0.54 -8.06
N ARG A 141 -2.18 0.40 -7.14
CA ARG A 141 -1.58 1.71 -7.41
C ARG A 141 -0.13 1.53 -7.80
N MET A 142 0.31 2.24 -8.83
CA MET A 142 1.71 2.23 -9.29
C MET A 142 2.59 3.15 -8.46
N MET A 143 1.98 3.95 -7.59
CA MET A 143 2.66 4.88 -6.68
C MET A 143 2.67 4.37 -5.25
N ALA A 144 3.71 4.75 -4.52
CA ALA A 144 3.73 4.76 -3.06
C ALA A 144 3.21 6.10 -2.55
N LYS A 145 2.51 6.07 -1.43
CA LYS A 145 2.20 7.24 -0.62
C LYS A 145 3.37 7.51 0.31
N ILE A 146 3.82 8.73 0.35
CA ILE A 146 4.84 9.20 1.28
C ILE A 146 4.16 10.20 2.20
N SER A 147 3.95 9.81 3.44
CA SER A 147 3.31 10.66 4.44
C SER A 147 4.28 11.01 5.54
N MET A 148 4.07 12.15 6.18
CA MET A 148 4.87 12.55 7.32
C MET A 148 4.11 13.43 8.29
N ASN A 149 4.55 13.38 9.54
CA ASN A 149 4.22 14.37 10.56
C ASN A 149 5.44 14.73 11.40
N ILE A 150 5.34 15.84 12.12
CA ILE A 150 6.36 16.32 13.04
C ILE A 150 5.73 16.45 14.41
N ASP A 151 6.29 15.72 15.37
CA ASP A 151 5.91 15.78 16.77
C ASP A 151 6.90 16.63 17.56
N ARG A 152 6.50 17.83 17.93
CA ARG A 152 7.34 18.79 18.66
C ARG A 152 7.06 18.81 20.15
N THR A 153 6.34 17.85 20.67
CA THR A 153 5.95 17.81 22.08
C THR A 153 7.15 17.69 23.03
N ALA A 154 8.31 17.24 22.53
CA ALA A 154 9.51 17.04 23.31
C ALA A 154 10.58 18.15 23.14
N LEU A 155 10.30 19.21 22.39
CA LEU A 155 11.20 20.37 22.30
C LEU A 155 11.28 21.11 23.61
N ALA A 156 12.50 21.63 23.93
CA ALA A 156 12.73 22.47 25.10
C ALA A 156 11.97 23.81 24.98
N ALA A 157 11.68 24.40 26.11
CA ALA A 157 11.08 25.73 26.17
C ALA A 157 11.99 26.74 25.45
N GLY A 158 11.42 27.61 24.61
CA GLY A 158 12.15 28.62 23.85
C GLY A 158 12.77 28.13 22.55
N VAL A 159 12.76 26.83 22.26
CA VAL A 159 13.18 26.29 20.98
C VAL A 159 12.06 26.43 19.95
N GLN A 160 12.39 27.03 18.83
CA GLN A 160 11.53 27.21 17.66
C GLN A 160 12.05 26.36 16.51
N TYR A 161 11.18 25.52 15.94
CA TYR A 161 11.47 24.68 14.77
C TYR A 161 10.30 24.79 13.78
N SER A 162 10.52 25.47 12.66
CA SER A 162 9.49 25.75 11.65
C SER A 162 9.88 25.15 10.32
N VAL A 163 9.09 24.16 9.84
CA VAL A 163 9.30 23.57 8.53
C VAL A 163 8.83 24.53 7.44
N ARG A 164 9.69 24.78 6.46
CA ARG A 164 9.42 25.65 5.30
C ARG A 164 9.06 24.90 4.05
N SER A 165 9.70 23.77 3.83
CA SER A 165 9.35 22.91 2.71
C SER A 165 9.68 21.45 3.00
N VAL A 166 8.93 20.55 2.36
CA VAL A 166 9.23 19.13 2.27
C VAL A 166 9.29 18.75 0.81
N ARG A 167 10.29 17.96 0.44
CA ARG A 167 10.53 17.54 -0.92
C ARG A 167 10.84 16.05 -0.97
N ILE A 168 10.32 15.35 -1.99
CA ILE A 168 10.79 14.01 -2.34
C ILE A 168 11.94 14.14 -3.34
N GLY A 169 13.08 13.56 -3.02
CA GLY A 169 14.20 13.38 -3.94
C GLY A 169 14.25 11.93 -4.42
N GLY A 170 14.96 11.67 -5.52
CA GLY A 170 15.04 10.32 -6.11
C GLY A 170 13.69 9.79 -6.62
N SER A 171 12.80 10.67 -7.07
CA SER A 171 11.48 10.29 -7.59
C SER A 171 11.58 9.86 -9.06
N PRO A 172 11.24 8.59 -9.42
CA PRO A 172 11.29 8.12 -10.80
C PRO A 172 10.30 8.82 -11.71
N LYS A 173 10.69 8.99 -12.99
CA LYS A 173 9.83 9.52 -14.05
C LYS A 173 8.93 8.46 -14.68
N SER A 174 9.28 7.19 -14.54
CA SER A 174 8.53 6.11 -15.16
C SER A 174 8.56 4.82 -14.36
N ALA A 175 7.53 4.02 -14.51
CA ALA A 175 7.45 2.69 -13.94
C ALA A 175 6.78 1.70 -14.92
N LEU A 176 7.13 0.41 -14.84
CA LEU A 176 6.43 -0.65 -15.58
C LEU A 176 4.99 -0.74 -15.09
N ALA A 177 4.05 -0.84 -16.01
CA ALA A 177 2.65 -1.06 -15.66
C ALA A 177 2.47 -2.40 -14.92
N PHE A 178 3.17 -3.44 -15.41
CA PHE A 178 3.14 -4.79 -14.84
C PHE A 178 4.56 -5.27 -14.57
N GLY A 179 5.05 -5.10 -13.36
CA GLY A 179 6.39 -5.49 -12.96
C GLY A 179 7.03 -4.48 -12.03
N GLN A 180 8.18 -4.83 -11.48
CA GLN A 180 8.95 -3.97 -10.60
C GLN A 180 9.80 -2.97 -11.39
N SER A 181 10.01 -1.80 -10.81
CA SER A 181 10.76 -0.71 -11.44
C SER A 181 11.84 -0.19 -10.51
N LYS A 182 12.95 0.23 -11.14
CA LYS A 182 14.12 0.77 -10.47
C LYS A 182 14.69 1.91 -11.31
N ALA A 183 14.99 3.02 -10.69
CA ALA A 183 15.81 4.08 -11.28
C ALA A 183 17.27 3.66 -11.24
N THR A 184 18.00 3.85 -12.34
CA THR A 184 19.39 3.43 -12.51
C THR A 184 20.35 4.61 -12.65
N GLY A 185 19.83 5.79 -12.92
CA GLY A 185 20.60 7.02 -13.07
C GLY A 185 19.73 8.26 -12.97
N ASN A 186 20.38 9.42 -12.93
CA ASN A 186 19.71 10.74 -12.79
C ASN A 186 18.78 11.07 -13.97
N THR A 187 18.93 10.44 -15.12
CA THR A 187 17.99 10.60 -16.23
C THR A 187 16.63 9.98 -15.94
N ASP A 188 16.59 8.98 -15.05
CA ASP A 188 15.37 8.25 -14.70
C ASP A 188 14.54 8.96 -13.62
N ILE A 189 15.10 9.96 -12.96
CA ILE A 189 14.49 10.70 -11.86
C ILE A 189 14.21 12.16 -12.22
N PHE A 190 13.31 12.78 -11.48
CA PHE A 190 13.09 14.24 -11.54
C PHE A 190 14.20 14.96 -10.79
N SER A 191 15.03 15.74 -11.49
CA SER A 191 16.19 16.43 -10.93
C SER A 191 15.84 17.43 -9.83
N GLY A 192 14.67 18.05 -9.90
CA GLY A 192 14.19 18.98 -8.89
C GLY A 192 13.47 18.33 -7.71
N GLY A 193 13.15 17.03 -7.83
CA GLY A 193 12.23 16.36 -6.93
C GLY A 193 10.83 16.97 -6.98
N PHE A 194 9.98 16.55 -6.05
CA PHE A 194 8.66 17.13 -5.84
C PHE A 194 8.64 17.82 -4.48
N SER A 195 8.12 19.05 -4.42
CA SER A 195 8.07 19.81 -3.18
C SER A 195 6.69 20.39 -2.93
N LYS A 196 6.24 20.29 -1.67
CA LYS A 196 5.07 20.98 -1.18
C LYS A 196 5.55 22.11 -0.23
N SER A 197 5.11 23.33 -0.50
CA SER A 197 5.39 24.46 0.38
C SER A 197 4.43 24.43 1.58
N PHE A 198 4.94 24.68 2.77
CA PHE A 198 4.21 24.62 4.03
C PHE A 198 3.99 25.98 4.67
N THR A 199 3.92 27.03 3.92
CA THR A 199 3.80 28.39 4.46
C THR A 199 2.52 28.63 5.23
N GLU A 200 1.46 27.88 4.94
CA GLU A 200 0.15 28.10 5.58
C GLU A 200 -0.29 26.93 6.47
N THR A 201 -0.23 25.71 5.97
CA THR A 201 -0.75 24.51 6.66
C THR A 201 0.18 23.99 7.75
N TYR A 202 1.48 24.19 7.55
CA TYR A 202 2.55 23.79 8.46
C TYR A 202 3.33 25.00 8.97
N ASN A 203 2.72 26.14 8.94
CA ASN A 203 3.21 27.25 9.76
C ASN A 203 3.06 26.76 11.22
N LEU A 204 4.05 26.03 11.62
CA LEU A 204 4.27 25.48 12.92
C LEU A 204 4.60 26.67 13.81
N ASN A 205 3.68 27.62 13.88
CA ASN A 205 3.78 28.78 14.71
C ASN A 205 3.74 28.30 16.16
N ILE A 206 4.90 28.13 16.68
CA ILE A 206 5.24 27.53 17.96
C ILE A 206 4.56 28.27 19.12
N ASP A 207 4.20 29.51 18.90
CA ASP A 207 3.51 30.34 19.90
C ASP A 207 2.10 29.84 20.25
N LYS A 208 1.54 28.87 19.51
CA LYS A 208 0.16 28.42 19.69
C LYS A 208 -0.03 27.06 20.34
N LYS A 209 0.94 26.22 20.48
CA LYS A 209 1.05 24.97 21.27
C LYS A 209 2.09 24.06 20.67
N PRO A 210 3.04 23.54 21.44
CA PRO A 210 3.82 22.39 21.00
C PRO A 210 2.86 21.25 20.73
N GLY A 211 2.91 20.68 19.53
CA GLY A 211 1.98 19.65 19.14
C GLY A 211 2.47 18.87 17.94
N ILE A 212 1.71 17.86 17.61
CA ILE A 212 1.91 17.05 16.43
C ILE A 212 1.31 17.82 15.24
N SER A 213 2.07 17.95 14.13
CA SER A 213 1.57 18.56 12.90
C SER A 213 0.46 17.71 12.29
N GLU A 214 -0.35 18.29 11.41
CA GLU A 214 -1.18 17.51 10.51
C GLU A 214 -0.31 16.63 9.61
N GLU A 215 -0.85 15.51 9.16
CA GLU A 215 -0.18 14.63 8.22
C GLU A 215 -0.13 15.27 6.83
N ILE A 216 1.03 15.15 6.20
CA ILE A 216 1.22 15.52 4.80
C ILE A 216 1.36 14.27 3.97
N SER A 217 0.79 14.27 2.78
CA SER A 217 0.94 13.18 1.84
C SER A 217 1.47 13.68 0.51
N LEU A 218 2.43 12.97 -0.04
CA LEU A 218 2.99 13.10 -1.38
C LEU A 218 2.98 11.71 -2.01
N TYR A 219 3.06 11.62 -3.33
CA TYR A 219 3.07 10.33 -4.03
C TYR A 219 4.24 10.28 -5.00
N MET A 220 4.80 9.08 -5.19
CA MET A 220 5.87 8.84 -6.15
C MET A 220 5.73 7.44 -6.75
N LEU A 221 6.24 7.25 -7.98
CA LEU A 221 6.31 5.94 -8.60
C LEU A 221 7.26 5.01 -7.83
N GLU A 222 7.00 3.72 -7.98
CA GLU A 222 7.84 2.65 -7.42
C GLU A 222 9.31 2.80 -7.78
N ASN A 223 10.19 2.50 -6.81
CA ASN A 223 11.64 2.57 -6.97
C ASN A 223 12.34 1.49 -6.13
N MET A 224 12.56 0.30 -6.70
CA MET A 224 13.06 -0.87 -6.00
C MET A 224 14.59 -0.90 -6.00
N GLN A 225 15.23 -0.26 -5.01
CA GLN A 225 16.69 -0.14 -4.92
C GLN A 225 17.38 -1.29 -4.17
N GLY A 226 16.63 -2.02 -3.32
CA GLY A 226 17.11 -3.17 -2.55
C GLY A 226 17.83 -2.79 -1.25
N ASP A 227 18.51 -3.77 -0.69
CA ASP A 227 19.30 -3.61 0.53
C ASP A 227 20.70 -3.11 0.19
N LEU A 228 20.96 -1.83 0.43
CA LEU A 228 22.24 -1.17 0.09
C LEU A 228 23.18 -1.04 1.29
N LEU A 229 22.65 -1.05 2.51
CA LEU A 229 23.42 -0.89 3.75
C LEU A 229 23.32 -2.16 4.64
N PRO A 230 23.93 -3.29 4.28
CA PRO A 230 23.75 -4.55 4.99
C PRO A 230 24.24 -4.53 6.45
N LYS A 231 25.08 -3.56 6.81
CA LYS A 231 25.64 -3.39 8.16
C LYS A 231 24.83 -2.42 9.03
N ALA A 232 23.92 -1.65 8.46
CA ALA A 232 23.08 -0.74 9.21
C ALA A 232 22.19 -1.50 10.20
N LYS A 233 22.07 -0.98 11.41
CA LYS A 233 21.26 -1.59 12.50
C LYS A 233 20.09 -0.73 12.87
N ASP A 234 20.24 0.57 12.80
CA ASP A 234 19.26 1.56 13.21
C ASP A 234 19.00 2.53 12.07
N GLU A 235 17.85 3.20 12.08
CA GLU A 235 17.48 4.18 11.04
C GLU A 235 18.51 5.30 10.90
N LYS A 236 19.17 5.71 11.97
CA LYS A 236 20.25 6.70 11.96
C LYS A 236 21.44 6.30 11.10
N ASP A 237 21.66 4.99 10.87
CA ASP A 237 22.74 4.47 10.04
C ASP A 237 22.42 4.56 8.54
N LYS A 238 21.18 4.92 8.19
CA LYS A 238 20.67 5.00 6.82
C LYS A 238 21.10 6.29 6.13
N ILE A 239 22.39 6.42 5.94
CA ILE A 239 23.02 7.59 5.34
C ILE A 239 23.79 7.14 4.09
N LEU A 240 23.53 7.82 2.97
CA LEU A 240 24.32 7.72 1.76
C LEU A 240 25.13 9.01 1.58
N GLU A 241 26.41 8.87 1.32
CA GLU A 241 27.25 10.03 1.05
C GLU A 241 26.90 10.64 -0.31
N SER A 242 26.99 11.95 -0.45
CA SER A 242 26.68 12.67 -1.70
C SER A 242 27.59 12.28 -2.87
N SER A 243 28.75 11.70 -2.58
CA SER A 243 29.67 11.14 -3.57
C SER A 243 29.25 9.76 -4.10
N ASP A 244 28.30 9.09 -3.43
CA ASP A 244 27.78 7.83 -3.89
C ASP A 244 26.73 8.07 -5.00
N ALA A 245 26.93 7.46 -6.17
CA ALA A 245 25.98 7.53 -7.28
C ALA A 245 24.57 7.03 -6.90
N LEU A 246 24.47 6.14 -5.90
CA LEU A 246 23.20 5.67 -5.37
C LEU A 246 22.44 6.73 -4.59
N SER A 247 23.15 7.73 -4.03
CA SER A 247 22.52 8.85 -3.29
C SER A 247 21.57 9.68 -4.16
N GLU A 248 21.78 9.68 -5.48
CA GLU A 248 20.93 10.42 -6.42
C GLU A 248 19.65 9.65 -6.80
N VAL A 249 19.71 8.33 -6.85
CA VAL A 249 18.59 7.48 -7.31
C VAL A 249 17.78 6.89 -6.17
N CYS A 250 18.33 6.80 -4.95
CA CYS A 250 17.57 6.40 -3.77
C CYS A 250 16.60 7.48 -3.34
N SER A 251 15.41 7.08 -2.97
CA SER A 251 14.32 8.00 -2.62
C SER A 251 14.46 8.49 -1.19
N TYR A 252 14.25 9.78 -0.96
CA TYR A 252 14.34 10.40 0.35
C TYR A 252 13.33 11.55 0.51
N ILE A 253 13.02 11.86 1.76
CA ILE A 253 12.35 13.11 2.13
C ILE A 253 13.43 14.11 2.52
N GLU A 254 13.39 15.31 1.94
CA GLU A 254 14.20 16.44 2.35
C GLU A 254 13.33 17.47 3.03
N ILE A 255 13.67 17.81 4.26
CA ILE A 255 12.99 18.84 5.05
C ILE A 255 13.89 20.04 5.15
N LYS A 256 13.39 21.22 4.80
CA LYS A 256 14.01 22.51 5.10
C LYS A 256 13.28 23.18 6.25
N ALA A 257 13.99 23.54 7.28
CA ALA A 257 13.41 24.14 8.48
C ALA A 257 14.21 25.34 8.96
N GLU A 258 13.51 26.31 9.51
CA GLU A 258 14.09 27.37 10.32
C GLU A 258 14.18 26.90 11.77
N TYR A 259 15.28 27.23 12.39
CA TYR A 259 15.55 26.86 13.78
C TYR A 259 15.93 28.10 14.60
N ARG A 260 15.43 28.20 15.81
CA ARG A 260 15.79 29.23 16.76
C ARG A 260 15.79 28.69 18.17
N SER A 261 16.84 28.97 18.92
CA SER A 261 16.94 28.76 20.36
C SER A 261 17.65 29.97 21.00
N GLU A 262 17.82 29.96 22.31
CA GLU A 262 18.57 31.01 23.01
C GLU A 262 20.02 31.11 22.54
N SER A 263 20.64 30.00 22.15
CA SER A 263 22.05 29.89 21.78
C SER A 263 22.27 29.81 20.28
N MET A 264 21.27 29.50 19.47
CA MET A 264 21.43 29.26 18.04
C MET A 264 20.21 29.73 17.27
N TYR A 265 20.39 30.30 16.10
CA TYR A 265 19.30 30.59 15.16
C TYR A 265 19.81 30.44 13.71
N SER A 266 18.94 29.98 12.83
CA SER A 266 19.16 30.08 11.40
C SER A 266 18.85 31.51 10.94
N ARG A 267 19.67 32.06 10.01
CA ARG A 267 19.33 33.34 9.40
C ARG A 267 18.07 33.22 8.56
N PRO A 268 17.38 34.31 8.23
CA PRO A 268 16.11 34.25 7.48
C PRO A 268 16.20 33.55 6.12
N ASP A 269 17.38 33.47 5.54
CA ASP A 269 17.69 32.83 4.25
C ASP A 269 18.48 31.51 4.39
N GLU A 270 18.81 31.13 5.63
CA GLU A 270 19.49 29.87 5.95
C GLU A 270 18.50 28.88 6.55
N TYR A 271 18.52 27.65 6.04
CA TYR A 271 17.68 26.57 6.52
C TYR A 271 18.53 25.40 7.01
N LEU A 272 18.07 24.75 8.06
CA LEU A 272 18.52 23.41 8.36
C LEU A 272 17.93 22.45 7.33
N VAL A 273 18.75 21.62 6.72
CA VAL A 273 18.35 20.67 5.70
C VAL A 273 18.58 19.26 6.22
N TYR A 274 17.50 18.49 6.30
CA TYR A 274 17.55 17.10 6.71
C TYR A 274 17.09 16.20 5.57
N ARG A 275 17.78 15.08 5.35
CA ARG A 275 17.40 14.04 4.40
C ARG A 275 17.17 12.75 5.13
N PHE A 276 16.00 12.16 4.90
CA PHE A 276 15.57 10.89 5.46
C PHE A 276 15.32 9.93 4.31
N TYR A 277 16.25 8.98 4.11
CA TYR A 277 16.09 7.97 3.08
C TYR A 277 14.96 7.02 3.42
N LEU A 278 14.12 6.73 2.44
CA LEU A 278 12.94 5.89 2.55
C LEU A 278 13.30 4.41 2.32
N GLY A 279 12.42 3.53 2.74
CA GLY A 279 12.53 2.07 2.58
C GLY A 279 12.01 1.33 3.82
N ASP A 280 12.07 0.01 3.81
CA ASP A 280 11.61 -0.84 4.91
C ASP A 280 12.78 -1.14 5.86
N GLY A 281 12.90 -0.35 6.91
CA GLY A 281 13.98 -0.44 7.91
C GLY A 281 15.33 0.08 7.44
N PRO A 282 16.39 -0.08 8.26
CA PRO A 282 17.66 0.64 8.11
C PRO A 282 18.50 0.20 6.91
N LYS A 283 18.29 -0.97 6.35
CA LYS A 283 19.11 -1.54 5.27
C LYS A 283 18.52 -1.33 3.89
N ASN A 284 17.19 -1.28 3.81
CA ASN A 284 16.41 -1.35 2.58
C ASN A 284 16.08 0.03 2.05
N PHE A 285 16.15 0.20 0.72
CA PHE A 285 15.85 1.46 0.02
C PHE A 285 14.73 1.29 -1.02
N ASP A 286 13.92 0.23 -0.88
CA ASP A 286 12.80 -0.01 -1.76
C ASP A 286 11.64 0.93 -1.47
N ILE A 287 11.13 1.54 -2.52
CA ILE A 287 9.84 2.20 -2.52
C ILE A 287 8.89 1.33 -3.34
N GLU A 288 8.15 0.52 -2.64
CA GLU A 288 7.20 -0.42 -3.23
C GLU A 288 5.88 0.28 -3.53
N ARG A 289 5.33 0.04 -4.73
CA ARG A 289 4.02 0.53 -5.12
C ARG A 289 2.93 0.10 -4.13
N ASN A 290 1.87 0.88 -4.03
CA ASN A 290 0.71 0.59 -3.18
C ASN A 290 1.04 0.46 -1.68
N CYS A 291 2.15 1.07 -1.23
CA CYS A 291 2.54 1.16 0.17
C CYS A 291 2.53 2.60 0.65
N ASN A 292 2.34 2.80 1.94
CA ASN A 292 2.57 4.08 2.62
C ASN A 292 3.88 4.01 3.41
N TYR A 293 4.76 4.94 3.18
CA TYR A 293 5.97 5.18 3.97
C TYR A 293 5.72 6.42 4.82
N HIS A 294 5.53 6.20 6.12
CA HIS A 294 5.22 7.27 7.06
C HIS A 294 6.46 7.68 7.83
N LEU A 295 6.94 8.91 7.58
CA LEU A 295 8.03 9.50 8.32
C LEU A 295 7.50 10.25 9.56
N THR A 296 7.86 9.80 10.75
CA THR A 296 7.67 10.55 12.00
C THR A 296 8.98 11.23 12.36
N VAL A 297 8.96 12.55 12.50
CA VAL A 297 10.10 13.34 13.00
C VAL A 297 9.71 13.91 14.36
N LYS A 298 10.48 13.54 15.39
CA LYS A 298 10.25 14.00 16.77
C LYS A 298 11.47 14.70 17.31
N PRO A 299 11.67 15.99 16.99
CA PRO A 299 12.77 16.74 17.57
C PRO A 299 12.63 16.82 19.09
N GLU A 300 13.74 16.60 19.77
CA GLU A 300 13.80 16.59 21.24
C GLU A 300 14.76 17.66 21.73
N LYS A 301 14.49 18.21 22.93
CA LYS A 301 15.35 19.23 23.54
C LYS A 301 15.68 20.36 22.56
N ASP A 302 16.91 20.39 22.04
CA ASP A 302 17.41 21.47 21.21
C ASP A 302 17.32 21.16 19.69
N GLY A 303 16.69 20.06 19.28
CA GLY A 303 16.51 19.78 17.85
C GLY A 303 16.37 18.31 17.45
N ILE A 304 16.73 17.98 16.22
CA ILE A 304 16.71 16.60 15.72
C ILE A 304 18.00 15.89 16.17
N VAL A 305 17.81 14.85 16.98
CA VAL A 305 18.88 13.96 17.46
C VAL A 305 18.76 12.59 16.78
N GLU A 306 19.77 11.73 16.94
CA GLU A 306 19.91 10.45 16.23
C GLU A 306 18.68 9.53 16.22
N ASN A 307 17.88 9.52 17.27
CA ASN A 307 16.69 8.66 17.39
C ASN A 307 15.38 9.44 17.30
N SER A 308 15.40 10.65 16.77
CA SER A 308 14.25 11.53 16.70
C SER A 308 13.40 11.34 15.43
N TRP A 309 13.65 10.30 14.64
CA TRP A 309 12.89 10.01 13.44
C TRP A 309 12.78 8.51 13.17
N ARG A 310 11.74 8.14 12.46
CA ARG A 310 11.43 6.77 12.08
C ARG A 310 10.62 6.76 10.79
N VAL A 311 10.88 5.77 9.94
CA VAL A 311 10.07 5.47 8.75
C VAL A 311 9.34 4.15 8.96
N ASP A 312 8.02 4.19 8.96
CA ASP A 312 7.15 3.01 9.05
C ASP A 312 6.53 2.72 7.68
N LYS A 313 6.67 1.49 7.18
CA LYS A 313 6.05 1.03 5.95
C LYS A 313 4.75 0.29 6.26
N THR A 314 3.69 0.64 5.56
CA THR A 314 2.39 -0.07 5.61
C THR A 314 1.82 -0.24 4.21
N GLY A 315 1.11 -1.35 3.96
CA GLY A 315 0.36 -1.52 2.71
C GLY A 315 -0.82 -0.54 2.65
N LEU A 316 -1.04 0.09 1.49
CA LEU A 316 -2.19 0.99 1.28
C LEU A 316 -3.48 0.22 1.00
N ALA A 317 -3.37 -0.90 0.32
CA ALA A 317 -4.47 -1.79 0.04
C ALA A 317 -3.92 -3.17 -0.34
N TYR A 318 -4.63 -4.20 0.03
CA TYR A 318 -4.31 -5.57 -0.34
C TYR A 318 -5.43 -6.19 -1.17
N TYR A 319 -5.05 -6.87 -2.25
CA TYR A 319 -5.98 -7.45 -3.22
C TYR A 319 -5.90 -8.97 -3.31
N GLY A 320 -5.18 -9.61 -2.44
CA GLY A 320 -5.20 -11.06 -2.28
C GLY A 320 -6.14 -11.46 -1.14
N ASP A 321 -6.42 -12.74 -1.02
CA ASP A 321 -7.07 -13.26 0.17
C ASP A 321 -6.12 -13.05 1.35
N ALA A 322 -6.64 -12.55 2.46
CA ALA A 322 -5.90 -12.56 3.69
C ALA A 322 -5.57 -14.03 4.02
N HIS A 323 -4.39 -14.25 4.56
CA HIS A 323 -4.00 -15.57 5.03
C HIS A 323 -3.58 -15.49 6.49
N ILE A 324 -4.32 -16.20 7.33
CA ILE A 324 -4.04 -16.27 8.77
C ILE A 324 -3.17 -17.50 9.04
N THR A 325 -2.04 -17.27 9.70
CA THR A 325 -1.19 -18.33 10.25
C THR A 325 -1.31 -18.33 11.77
N ILE A 326 -1.71 -19.45 12.35
CA ILE A 326 -1.93 -19.59 13.79
C ILE A 326 -0.77 -20.36 14.42
N PHE A 327 -0.38 -19.93 15.60
CA PHE A 327 0.63 -20.56 16.44
C PHE A 327 0.05 -20.92 17.80
N PRO A 328 0.39 -22.10 18.35
CA PRO A 328 1.31 -23.11 17.80
C PRO A 328 0.71 -23.94 16.65
N GLY A 329 -0.59 -23.86 16.37
CA GLY A 329 -1.27 -24.56 15.28
C GLY A 329 -2.79 -24.51 15.41
N ASN A 330 -3.50 -25.11 14.46
CA ASN A 330 -4.97 -25.14 14.41
C ASN A 330 -5.62 -26.19 15.31
N TYR A 331 -4.82 -27.06 15.92
CA TYR A 331 -5.25 -28.06 16.89
C TYR A 331 -4.30 -28.05 18.08
N ILE A 332 -4.88 -27.92 19.26
CA ILE A 332 -4.13 -27.86 20.52
C ILE A 332 -4.75 -28.89 21.47
N GLU A 333 -3.91 -29.79 21.95
CA GLU A 333 -4.25 -30.74 22.99
C GLU A 333 -3.54 -30.34 24.28
N GLY A 334 -4.24 -30.33 25.40
CA GLY A 334 -3.69 -29.97 26.69
C GLY A 334 -4.44 -30.61 27.86
N HIS A 335 -3.91 -30.45 29.06
CA HIS A 335 -4.50 -31.00 30.28
C HIS A 335 -5.08 -29.92 31.17
N VAL A 336 -6.04 -30.30 32.01
CA VAL A 336 -6.64 -29.39 32.98
C VAL A 336 -5.53 -28.74 33.85
N GLY A 337 -5.57 -27.41 33.94
CA GLY A 337 -4.58 -26.58 34.65
C GLY A 337 -3.44 -26.05 33.78
N GLU A 338 -3.29 -26.54 32.57
CA GLU A 338 -2.28 -26.01 31.63
C GLU A 338 -2.66 -24.63 31.09
N LYS A 339 -1.61 -23.86 30.75
CA LYS A 339 -1.75 -22.57 30.06
C LYS A 339 -1.24 -22.69 28.62
N VAL A 340 -2.09 -22.30 27.70
CA VAL A 340 -1.80 -22.31 26.27
C VAL A 340 -1.79 -20.86 25.77
N HIS A 341 -0.76 -20.50 25.04
CA HIS A 341 -0.65 -19.20 24.39
C HIS A 341 -0.93 -19.37 22.89
N ILE A 342 -1.91 -18.62 22.39
CA ILE A 342 -2.29 -18.64 20.98
C ILE A 342 -2.04 -17.24 20.43
N TRP A 343 -1.29 -17.16 19.34
CA TRP A 343 -1.15 -15.93 18.58
C TRP A 343 -1.32 -16.23 17.09
N ALA A 344 -1.61 -15.18 16.34
CA ALA A 344 -1.80 -15.31 14.91
C ALA A 344 -1.04 -14.23 14.18
N GLU A 345 -0.59 -14.57 12.98
CA GLU A 345 -0.02 -13.64 12.02
C GLU A 345 -0.91 -13.60 10.79
N VAL A 346 -1.05 -12.45 10.18
CA VAL A 346 -1.81 -12.28 8.95
C VAL A 346 -0.94 -11.75 7.84
N THR A 347 -1.09 -12.32 6.66
CA THR A 347 -0.47 -11.82 5.44
C THR A 347 -1.58 -11.28 4.53
N PRO A 348 -1.46 -10.03 4.06
CA PRO A 348 -0.35 -9.10 4.26
C PRO A 348 -0.33 -8.49 5.67
N LYS A 349 0.84 -8.09 6.08
CA LYS A 349 1.00 -7.30 7.32
C LYS A 349 0.17 -6.01 7.21
N GLY A 350 -0.63 -5.72 8.22
CA GLY A 350 -1.50 -4.54 8.25
C GLY A 350 -2.99 -4.84 8.09
N CYS A 351 -3.39 -6.06 7.72
CA CYS A 351 -4.76 -6.49 7.95
C CYS A 351 -5.03 -6.51 9.46
N ARG A 352 -6.20 -6.00 9.83
CA ARG A 352 -6.64 -6.07 11.22
C ARG A 352 -6.90 -7.53 11.58
N LEU A 353 -6.34 -7.98 12.68
CA LEU A 353 -6.51 -9.33 13.19
C LEU A 353 -7.27 -9.27 14.51
N GLU A 354 -8.34 -10.03 14.64
CA GLU A 354 -9.16 -10.07 15.84
C GLU A 354 -9.47 -11.51 16.25
N PHE A 355 -9.43 -11.75 17.54
CA PHE A 355 -9.95 -12.98 18.14
C PHE A 355 -11.44 -12.86 18.44
N GLY A 356 -12.20 -13.88 18.08
CA GLY A 356 -13.67 -13.94 18.30
C GLY A 356 -14.00 -13.94 19.78
N LYS A 357 -14.50 -12.81 20.27
CA LYS A 357 -14.85 -12.67 21.69
C LYS A 357 -16.07 -13.47 22.09
N GLU A 358 -17.02 -13.65 21.17
CA GLU A 358 -18.24 -14.41 21.44
C GLU A 358 -17.94 -15.89 21.69
N GLU A 359 -17.07 -16.48 20.89
CA GLU A 359 -16.63 -17.88 21.03
C GLU A 359 -15.81 -18.06 22.31
N LEU A 360 -14.90 -17.14 22.60
CA LEU A 360 -14.09 -17.16 23.83
C LEU A 360 -14.98 -17.09 25.09
N GLU A 361 -15.95 -16.20 25.12
CA GLU A 361 -16.89 -16.10 26.27
C GLU A 361 -17.83 -17.29 26.34
N PHE A 362 -18.25 -17.84 25.20
CA PHE A 362 -19.10 -19.05 25.14
C PHE A 362 -18.38 -20.25 25.79
N ASP A 363 -17.17 -20.57 25.37
CA ASP A 363 -16.44 -21.71 25.90
C ASP A 363 -15.97 -21.48 27.36
N LYS A 364 -15.66 -20.25 27.74
CA LYS A 364 -15.46 -19.89 29.13
C LYS A 364 -16.73 -20.14 29.98
N SER A 365 -17.91 -19.80 29.48
CA SER A 365 -19.17 -20.03 30.18
C SER A 365 -19.47 -21.53 30.37
N ARG A 366 -18.97 -22.39 29.45
CA ARG A 366 -19.01 -23.84 29.56
C ARG A 366 -17.96 -24.41 30.50
N GLY A 367 -17.05 -23.58 30.98
CA GLY A 367 -15.97 -23.99 31.89
C GLY A 367 -14.84 -24.77 31.22
N ILE A 368 -14.71 -24.73 29.89
CA ILE A 368 -13.64 -25.41 29.17
C ILE A 368 -12.29 -24.76 29.46
N TYR A 369 -12.26 -23.42 29.39
CA TYR A 369 -11.09 -22.62 29.74
C TYR A 369 -11.48 -21.25 30.28
N ASP A 370 -10.57 -20.61 31.02
CA ASP A 370 -10.53 -19.17 31.19
C ASP A 370 -9.58 -18.57 30.17
N TYR A 371 -9.77 -17.29 29.79
CA TYR A 371 -8.88 -16.64 28.87
C TYR A 371 -8.47 -15.24 29.32
N LYS A 372 -7.32 -14.82 28.81
CA LYS A 372 -6.80 -13.46 28.94
C LYS A 372 -6.18 -13.03 27.63
N MET A 373 -6.57 -11.86 27.15
CA MET A 373 -5.93 -11.23 25.99
C MET A 373 -4.82 -10.28 26.48
N ASP A 374 -3.76 -10.16 25.69
CA ASP A 374 -2.76 -9.11 25.90
C ASP A 374 -3.35 -7.70 25.63
N LYS A 375 -2.58 -6.65 25.89
CA LYS A 375 -3.05 -5.26 25.76
C LYS A 375 -3.37 -4.89 24.31
N ASP A 376 -2.69 -5.52 23.38
CA ASP A 376 -2.76 -5.21 21.94
C ASP A 376 -3.74 -6.16 21.21
N GLY A 377 -4.27 -7.17 21.91
CA GLY A 377 -5.22 -8.14 21.35
C GLY A 377 -4.60 -9.15 20.40
N HIS A 378 -3.27 -9.32 20.45
CA HIS A 378 -2.54 -10.18 19.52
C HIS A 378 -2.23 -11.57 20.08
N VAL A 379 -2.35 -11.75 21.39
CA VAL A 379 -2.10 -13.02 22.07
C VAL A 379 -3.25 -13.33 22.99
N VAL A 380 -3.82 -14.52 22.84
CA VAL A 380 -4.79 -15.10 23.77
C VAL A 380 -4.10 -16.17 24.60
N THR A 381 -4.18 -16.04 25.90
CA THR A 381 -3.72 -17.05 26.85
C THR A 381 -4.94 -17.78 27.39
N LEU A 382 -5.04 -19.06 27.17
CA LEU A 382 -6.08 -19.94 27.73
C LEU A 382 -5.52 -20.64 28.97
N GLU A 383 -6.32 -20.74 30.03
CA GLU A 383 -6.09 -21.61 31.17
C GLU A 383 -7.16 -22.70 31.15
N LEU A 384 -6.74 -23.94 30.83
CA LEU A 384 -7.64 -25.08 30.65
C LEU A 384 -8.27 -25.49 31.97
N LYS A 385 -9.60 -25.59 32.05
CA LYS A 385 -10.35 -25.75 33.31
C LYS A 385 -11.03 -27.09 33.47
N SER A 386 -11.60 -27.62 32.40
CA SER A 386 -12.29 -28.91 32.45
C SER A 386 -12.11 -29.70 31.15
N ARG A 387 -12.26 -31.02 31.25
CA ARG A 387 -12.25 -31.89 30.09
C ARG A 387 -13.34 -31.53 29.08
N GLY A 388 -12.99 -31.52 27.83
CA GLY A 388 -13.90 -31.20 26.75
C GLY A 388 -13.20 -30.51 25.59
N SER A 389 -13.98 -30.03 24.63
CA SER A 389 -13.46 -29.31 23.47
C SER A 389 -13.98 -27.90 23.39
N GLY A 390 -13.12 -26.99 22.97
CA GLY A 390 -13.44 -25.59 22.71
C GLY A 390 -12.88 -25.12 21.38
N ILE A 391 -13.22 -23.90 21.00
CA ILE A 391 -12.80 -23.29 19.75
C ILE A 391 -12.30 -21.87 20.05
N VAL A 392 -11.17 -21.51 19.44
CA VAL A 392 -10.75 -20.10 19.34
C VAL A 392 -10.88 -19.69 17.89
N TYR A 393 -11.64 -18.65 17.65
CA TYR A 393 -11.87 -18.11 16.32
C TYR A 393 -11.00 -16.89 16.11
N VAL A 394 -10.42 -16.76 14.92
CA VAL A 394 -9.55 -15.65 14.53
C VAL A 394 -10.00 -15.15 13.18
N GLU A 395 -10.26 -13.86 13.11
CA GLU A 395 -10.63 -13.19 11.86
C GLU A 395 -9.57 -12.17 11.46
N ALA A 396 -9.29 -12.12 10.16
CA ALA A 396 -8.60 -11.00 9.54
C ALA A 396 -9.62 -10.12 8.82
N GLY A 397 -9.67 -8.84 9.20
CA GLY A 397 -10.57 -7.86 8.59
C GLY A 397 -9.88 -7.03 7.53
N THR A 398 -10.64 -6.74 6.53
CA THR A 398 -10.49 -5.79 5.42
C THR A 398 -9.08 -5.47 4.91
N PRO A 399 -8.93 -5.42 3.57
CA PRO A 399 -9.98 -5.39 2.56
C PRO A 399 -10.52 -6.75 2.13
N THR A 400 -9.85 -7.83 2.48
CA THR A 400 -10.30 -9.20 2.31
C THR A 400 -10.36 -9.86 3.67
N SER A 401 -11.39 -10.64 3.92
CA SER A 401 -11.53 -11.38 5.16
C SER A 401 -10.99 -12.79 4.99
N ASP A 402 -10.24 -13.25 5.96
CA ASP A 402 -9.95 -14.65 6.21
C ASP A 402 -10.39 -14.99 7.63
N ALA A 403 -10.71 -16.24 7.86
CA ALA A 403 -11.11 -16.72 9.16
C ALA A 403 -10.46 -18.08 9.42
N ALA A 404 -9.93 -18.25 10.61
CA ALA A 404 -9.32 -19.48 11.02
C ALA A 404 -9.82 -19.91 12.40
N MET A 405 -9.87 -21.20 12.63
CA MET A 405 -10.29 -21.79 13.90
C MET A 405 -9.17 -22.62 14.51
N VAL A 406 -9.02 -22.51 15.83
CA VAL A 406 -8.17 -23.37 16.63
C VAL A 406 -9.07 -24.29 17.44
N TYR A 407 -8.94 -25.58 17.25
CA TYR A 407 -9.63 -26.57 18.08
C TYR A 407 -8.79 -26.84 19.33
N ILE A 408 -9.43 -26.74 20.48
CA ILE A 408 -8.82 -27.02 21.78
C ILE A 408 -9.44 -28.30 22.32
N GLU A 409 -8.61 -29.27 22.64
CA GLU A 409 -9.02 -30.49 23.33
C GLU A 409 -8.37 -30.56 24.69
N VAL A 410 -9.19 -30.64 25.73
CA VAL A 410 -8.74 -30.69 27.12
C VAL A 410 -8.98 -32.11 27.67
N ASN A 411 -7.89 -32.77 28.00
CA ASN A 411 -7.83 -34.13 28.52
C ASN A 411 -7.73 -34.21 30.06
#